data_c5281fd8f023d9d5eb3dd8aef05caff8
#
_entry.id   c5281fd8f023d9d5eb3dd8aef05caff8
#
_cell.length_a   1.000
_cell.length_b   1.000
_cell.length_c   1.000
_cell.angle_alpha   90.00
_cell.angle_beta   90.00
_cell.angle_gamma   90.00
#
_symmetry.space_group_name_H-M   'P 1'
#
loop_
_entity.id
_entity.type
_entity.pdbx_description
1 polymer ?
#
loop_
_entity_poly.entity_id
_entity_poly.type
_entity_poly.pdbx_seq_one_letter_code
_entity_poly.pdbx_strand_id
1 'polypeptide(L)'
;QYVIGEFWKLSDPERRKRLTYHRMVKLFDKYNQAKYIHYLNEKPDFNTYFSDFVHRDWIHIGNASKDEFAAFLHKHRSVIIKPVDGVEGGGVRKFTLSASQDTDLRKTYEKLRKENVLVEQVIEQHPRMVFGNTSVNTIRVHTILDSKGKAHVIKAILRAGVGNSVVD
;
A
#
# COMPACT_ATOMS: atom_id res chain seq x y z
N GLN A 1 7.51 -10.17 17.89
CA GLN A 1 6.13 -10.23 18.45
C GLN A 1 6.09 -10.94 19.80
N TYR A 2 6.80 -12.07 19.99
CA TYR A 2 6.83 -12.81 21.26
C TYR A 2 7.37 -11.94 22.42
N VAL A 3 8.46 -11.22 22.18
CA VAL A 3 9.07 -10.31 23.15
C VAL A 3 8.22 -9.07 23.36
N ILE A 4 7.84 -8.36 22.29
CA ILE A 4 7.05 -7.10 22.36
C ILE A 4 5.69 -7.32 23.03
N GLY A 5 5.05 -8.47 22.77
CA GLY A 5 3.76 -8.84 23.36
C GLY A 5 3.87 -9.46 24.76
N GLU A 6 5.08 -9.58 25.31
CA GLU A 6 5.36 -10.22 26.61
C GLU A 6 4.70 -11.58 26.78
N PHE A 7 4.64 -12.35 25.69
CA PHE A 7 3.88 -13.59 25.58
C PHE A 7 4.26 -14.63 26.64
N TRP A 8 5.51 -14.59 27.13
CA TRP A 8 5.99 -15.47 28.20
C TRP A 8 5.37 -15.18 29.56
N LYS A 9 4.86 -13.97 29.79
CA LYS A 9 4.20 -13.56 31.03
C LYS A 9 2.73 -14.00 31.09
N LEU A 10 2.17 -14.42 29.95
CA LEU A 10 0.76 -14.77 29.86
C LEU A 10 0.52 -16.18 30.40
N SER A 11 -0.57 -16.38 31.13
CA SER A 11 -1.11 -17.69 31.47
C SER A 11 -1.62 -18.43 30.23
N ASP A 12 -1.78 -19.76 30.32
CA ASP A 12 -2.28 -20.56 29.20
C ASP A 12 -3.67 -20.13 28.69
N PRO A 13 -4.65 -19.78 29.56
CA PRO A 13 -5.91 -19.23 29.08
C PRO A 13 -5.76 -17.92 28.31
N GLU A 14 -4.85 -17.02 28.70
CA GLU A 14 -4.57 -15.76 28.01
C GLU A 14 -3.89 -15.99 26.67
N ARG A 15 -2.90 -16.90 26.61
CA ARG A 15 -2.25 -17.31 25.35
C ARG A 15 -3.25 -17.87 24.36
N ARG A 16 -4.21 -18.66 24.83
CA ARG A 16 -5.27 -19.23 23.96
C ARG A 16 -6.20 -18.17 23.37
N LYS A 17 -6.36 -17.02 24.01
CA LYS A 17 -7.16 -15.89 23.50
C LYS A 17 -6.40 -15.05 22.46
N ARG A 18 -5.08 -15.19 22.34
CA ARG A 18 -4.27 -14.41 21.40
C ARG A 18 -4.31 -15.02 19.99
N LEU A 19 -4.45 -14.15 19.00
CA LEU A 19 -4.33 -14.53 17.60
C LEU A 19 -2.83 -14.60 17.23
N THR A 20 -2.28 -15.82 17.24
CA THR A 20 -0.90 -16.07 16.77
C THR A 20 -0.84 -16.09 15.26
N TYR A 21 0.36 -15.91 14.67
CA TYR A 21 0.56 -15.98 13.22
C TYR A 21 -0.02 -17.28 12.62
N HIS A 22 0.26 -18.43 13.21
CA HIS A 22 -0.24 -19.71 12.74
C HIS A 22 -1.78 -19.79 12.75
N ARG A 23 -2.43 -19.25 13.79
CA ARG A 23 -3.91 -19.18 13.84
C ARG A 23 -4.45 -18.20 12.81
N MET A 24 -3.76 -17.10 12.57
CA MET A 24 -4.12 -16.11 11.54
C MET A 24 -4.06 -16.74 10.15
N VAL A 25 -3.00 -17.47 9.81
CA VAL A 25 -2.89 -18.18 8.52
C VAL A 25 -4.04 -19.14 8.35
N LYS A 26 -4.35 -19.99 9.35
CA LYS A 26 -5.50 -20.90 9.29
C LYS A 26 -6.85 -20.21 9.10
N LEU A 27 -7.02 -19.00 9.68
CA LEU A 27 -8.22 -18.21 9.46
C LEU A 27 -8.28 -17.68 8.03
N PHE A 28 -7.15 -17.20 7.49
CA PHE A 28 -7.10 -16.73 6.11
C PHE A 28 -7.40 -17.86 5.11
N ASP A 29 -6.80 -19.03 5.29
CA ASP A 29 -7.05 -20.19 4.45
C ASP A 29 -8.52 -20.64 4.49
N LYS A 30 -9.16 -20.51 5.65
CA LYS A 30 -10.56 -20.93 5.85
C LYS A 30 -11.56 -19.92 5.28
N TYR A 31 -11.30 -18.61 5.41
CA TYR A 31 -12.32 -17.58 5.15
C TYR A 31 -12.05 -16.76 3.90
N ASN A 32 -10.79 -16.65 3.45
CA ASN A 32 -10.48 -15.95 2.21
C ASN A 32 -10.66 -16.88 1.01
N GLN A 33 -11.38 -16.40 0.02
CA GLN A 33 -11.56 -17.14 -1.22
C GLN A 33 -10.38 -16.83 -2.16
N ALA A 34 -9.62 -17.85 -2.55
CA ALA A 34 -8.42 -17.72 -3.39
C ALA A 34 -8.66 -16.91 -4.68
N LYS A 35 -9.85 -17.05 -5.29
CA LYS A 35 -10.22 -16.33 -6.52
C LYS A 35 -10.26 -14.79 -6.38
N TYR A 36 -10.33 -14.26 -5.15
CA TYR A 36 -10.38 -12.81 -4.90
C TYR A 36 -9.07 -12.24 -4.34
N ILE A 37 -8.09 -13.09 -4.02
CA ILE A 37 -6.84 -12.64 -3.37
C ILE A 37 -6.04 -11.70 -4.28
N HIS A 38 -6.06 -11.91 -5.60
CA HIS A 38 -5.35 -11.05 -6.56
C HIS A 38 -5.81 -9.59 -6.49
N TYR A 39 -7.10 -9.31 -6.27
CA TYR A 39 -7.61 -7.94 -6.09
C TYR A 39 -6.98 -7.19 -4.90
N LEU A 40 -6.38 -7.90 -3.95
CA LEU A 40 -5.73 -7.30 -2.79
C LEU A 40 -4.19 -7.33 -2.89
N ASN A 41 -3.63 -8.25 -3.66
CA ASN A 41 -2.19 -8.42 -3.80
C ASN A 41 -1.61 -7.60 -4.95
N GLU A 42 -2.32 -7.53 -6.07
CA GLU A 42 -1.90 -6.79 -7.26
C GLU A 42 -2.40 -5.35 -7.21
N LYS A 43 -1.47 -4.38 -7.07
CA LYS A 43 -1.86 -2.97 -6.91
C LYS A 43 -2.68 -2.39 -8.08
N PRO A 44 -2.41 -2.72 -9.36
CA PRO A 44 -3.25 -2.29 -10.47
C PRO A 44 -4.67 -2.85 -10.38
N ASP A 45 -4.81 -4.14 -10.03
CA ASP A 45 -6.11 -4.79 -9.87
C ASP A 45 -6.89 -4.17 -8.71
N PHE A 46 -6.21 -3.92 -7.58
CA PHE A 46 -6.79 -3.21 -6.45
C PHE A 46 -7.32 -1.83 -6.86
N ASN A 47 -6.49 -1.01 -7.50
CA ASN A 47 -6.86 0.34 -7.89
C ASN A 47 -8.02 0.35 -8.91
N THR A 48 -8.07 -0.64 -9.80
CA THR A 48 -9.16 -0.79 -10.78
C THR A 48 -10.45 -1.24 -10.11
N TYR A 49 -10.39 -2.30 -9.29
CA TYR A 49 -11.58 -2.88 -8.66
C TYR A 49 -12.20 -1.94 -7.61
N PHE A 50 -11.36 -1.20 -6.88
CA PHE A 50 -11.76 -0.25 -5.85
C PHE A 50 -11.68 1.21 -6.34
N SER A 51 -11.88 1.47 -7.63
CA SER A 51 -11.76 2.81 -8.24
C SER A 51 -12.59 3.88 -7.54
N ASP A 52 -13.77 3.55 -7.04
CA ASP A 52 -14.64 4.47 -6.29
C ASP A 52 -14.02 4.96 -4.96
N PHE A 53 -12.99 4.29 -4.47
CA PHE A 53 -12.28 4.59 -3.22
C PHE A 53 -10.86 5.08 -3.46
N VAL A 54 -10.33 4.95 -4.67
CA VAL A 54 -8.97 5.38 -5.05
C VAL A 54 -9.05 6.76 -5.70
N HIS A 55 -8.94 7.82 -4.89
CA HIS A 55 -9.11 9.20 -5.34
C HIS A 55 -7.80 9.88 -5.77
N ARG A 56 -6.78 9.11 -6.16
CA ARG A 56 -5.52 9.60 -6.71
C ARG A 56 -5.32 9.09 -8.12
N ASP A 57 -4.65 9.89 -8.95
CA ASP A 57 -4.25 9.44 -10.27
C ASP A 57 -3.15 8.38 -10.16
N TRP A 58 -3.18 7.42 -11.05
CA TRP A 58 -2.16 6.38 -11.15
C TRP A 58 -2.06 5.82 -12.56
N ILE A 59 -0.88 5.28 -12.90
CA ILE A 59 -0.65 4.51 -14.13
C ILE A 59 0.20 3.27 -13.83
N HIS A 60 -0.07 2.18 -14.54
CA HIS A 60 0.76 0.98 -14.55
C HIS A 60 1.73 1.07 -15.72
N ILE A 61 3.02 1.19 -15.45
CA ILE A 61 4.03 1.40 -16.52
C ILE A 61 4.12 0.23 -17.49
N GLY A 62 3.81 -0.99 -17.06
CA GLY A 62 3.75 -2.15 -17.96
C GLY A 62 2.74 -1.99 -19.09
N ASN A 63 1.64 -1.27 -18.85
CA ASN A 63 0.54 -1.06 -19.79
C ASN A 63 0.52 0.33 -20.44
N ALA A 64 1.16 1.31 -19.80
CA ALA A 64 1.19 2.69 -20.28
C ALA A 64 2.22 2.88 -21.40
N SER A 65 1.91 3.73 -22.37
CA SER A 65 2.85 4.21 -23.37
C SER A 65 3.83 5.23 -22.76
N LYS A 66 4.91 5.51 -23.49
CA LYS A 66 5.87 6.54 -23.09
C LYS A 66 5.22 7.93 -23.02
N ASP A 67 4.31 8.23 -23.92
CA ASP A 67 3.65 9.55 -23.98
C ASP A 67 2.66 9.72 -22.81
N GLU A 68 1.92 8.67 -22.44
CA GLU A 68 1.08 8.67 -21.24
C GLU A 68 1.91 8.86 -19.96
N PHE A 69 3.07 8.20 -19.86
CA PHE A 69 3.98 8.39 -18.74
C PHE A 69 4.53 9.83 -18.66
N ALA A 70 4.95 10.39 -19.82
CA ALA A 70 5.42 11.77 -19.89
C ALA A 70 4.31 12.76 -19.49
N ALA A 71 3.09 12.59 -20.02
CA ALA A 71 1.93 13.41 -19.65
C ALA A 71 1.62 13.32 -18.16
N PHE A 72 1.70 12.11 -17.59
CA PHE A 72 1.49 11.91 -16.14
C PHE A 72 2.51 12.65 -15.28
N LEU A 73 3.80 12.59 -15.65
CA LEU A 73 4.87 13.30 -14.95
C LEU A 73 4.78 14.82 -15.12
N HIS A 74 4.41 15.30 -16.29
CA HIS A 74 4.19 16.73 -16.51
C HIS A 74 3.03 17.27 -15.66
N LYS A 75 1.96 16.49 -15.53
CA LYS A 75 0.80 16.84 -14.69
C LYS A 75 1.16 16.90 -13.20
N HIS A 76 1.88 15.89 -12.69
CA HIS A 76 2.06 15.72 -11.25
C HIS A 76 3.42 16.17 -10.71
N ARG A 77 4.45 16.34 -11.59
CA ARG A 77 5.83 16.76 -11.26
C ARG A 77 6.54 15.87 -10.20
N SER A 78 5.84 15.47 -9.16
CA SER A 78 6.30 14.52 -8.13
C SER A 78 5.34 13.35 -8.04
N VAL A 79 5.87 12.13 -7.98
CA VAL A 79 5.09 10.89 -7.97
C VAL A 79 5.68 9.88 -6.99
N ILE A 80 4.89 8.92 -6.59
CA ILE A 80 5.32 7.74 -5.84
C ILE A 80 5.42 6.56 -6.81
N ILE A 81 6.55 5.90 -6.81
CA ILE A 81 6.81 4.69 -7.59
C ILE A 81 6.75 3.49 -6.65
N LYS A 82 5.98 2.46 -7.01
CA LYS A 82 5.78 1.25 -6.22
C LYS A 82 5.92 0.01 -7.10
N PRO A 83 6.67 -1.02 -6.71
CA PRO A 83 6.60 -2.32 -7.38
C PRO A 83 5.16 -2.86 -7.37
N VAL A 84 4.73 -3.49 -8.47
CA VAL A 84 3.36 -4.03 -8.60
C VAL A 84 3.08 -5.05 -7.50
N ASP A 85 4.00 -5.97 -7.26
CA ASP A 85 3.92 -7.11 -6.34
C ASP A 85 4.63 -6.90 -4.98
N GLY A 86 5.19 -5.71 -4.75
CA GLY A 86 5.93 -5.41 -3.51
C GLY A 86 5.03 -5.33 -2.27
N VAL A 87 5.53 -5.86 -1.15
CA VAL A 87 4.89 -5.82 0.18
C VAL A 87 5.72 -5.02 1.17
N GLU A 88 5.12 -4.61 2.29
CA GLU A 88 5.80 -3.93 3.41
C GLU A 88 6.56 -2.64 3.02
N GLY A 89 6.13 -1.96 1.96
CA GLY A 89 6.77 -0.74 1.47
C GLY A 89 8.10 -0.96 0.72
N GLY A 90 8.50 -2.21 0.49
CA GLY A 90 9.71 -2.54 -0.26
C GLY A 90 9.70 -1.91 -1.65
N GLY A 91 10.78 -1.19 -2.00
CA GLY A 91 10.93 -0.53 -3.30
C GLY A 91 10.06 0.70 -3.55
N VAL A 92 9.28 1.14 -2.56
CA VAL A 92 8.51 2.40 -2.66
C VAL A 92 9.47 3.59 -2.60
N ARG A 93 9.35 4.48 -3.57
CA ARG A 93 10.19 5.68 -3.64
C ARG A 93 9.44 6.87 -4.24
N LYS A 94 9.82 8.06 -3.81
CA LYS A 94 9.39 9.31 -4.44
C LYS A 94 10.30 9.63 -5.61
N PHE A 95 9.71 10.06 -6.71
CA PHE A 95 10.42 10.60 -7.87
C PHE A 95 9.89 12.00 -8.16
N THR A 96 10.80 12.95 -8.37
CA THR A 96 10.45 14.32 -8.74
C THR A 96 11.12 14.65 -10.07
N LEU A 97 10.33 15.09 -11.03
CA LEU A 97 10.81 15.48 -12.37
C LEU A 97 11.67 16.75 -12.26
N SER A 98 12.94 16.62 -12.56
CA SER A 98 13.87 17.77 -12.64
C SER A 98 13.83 18.44 -14.01
N ALA A 99 14.26 19.70 -14.09
CA ALA A 99 14.32 20.43 -15.34
C ALA A 99 15.23 19.74 -16.40
N SER A 100 16.30 19.07 -15.97
CA SER A 100 17.20 18.33 -16.86
C SER A 100 16.60 17.04 -17.41
N GLN A 101 15.60 16.46 -16.73
CA GLN A 101 14.90 15.24 -17.15
C GLN A 101 13.62 15.54 -17.93
N ASP A 102 13.15 16.77 -17.90
CA ASP A 102 11.89 17.21 -18.54
C ASP A 102 11.94 17.06 -20.06
N THR A 103 13.12 17.13 -20.66
CA THR A 103 13.33 17.04 -22.11
C THR A 103 13.47 15.61 -22.64
N ASP A 104 13.88 14.66 -21.83
CA ASP A 104 14.03 13.25 -22.23
C ASP A 104 13.71 12.27 -21.09
N LEU A 105 12.46 11.81 -21.07
CA LEU A 105 11.95 10.82 -20.13
C LEU A 105 12.15 9.37 -20.61
N ARG A 106 12.73 9.15 -21.79
CA ARG A 106 12.84 7.83 -22.40
C ARG A 106 13.59 6.83 -21.52
N LYS A 107 14.77 7.22 -21.02
CA LYS A 107 15.58 6.34 -20.17
C LYS A 107 14.87 6.00 -18.86
N THR A 108 14.19 6.99 -18.27
CA THR A 108 13.40 6.78 -17.05
C THR A 108 12.26 5.81 -17.31
N TYR A 109 11.50 6.00 -18.38
CA TYR A 109 10.41 5.11 -18.75
C TYR A 109 10.89 3.67 -18.98
N GLU A 110 11.95 3.48 -19.78
CA GLU A 110 12.51 2.15 -20.09
C GLU A 110 12.97 1.42 -18.80
N LYS A 111 13.59 2.16 -17.87
CA LYS A 111 13.97 1.61 -16.58
C LYS A 111 12.75 1.17 -15.78
N LEU A 112 11.76 2.04 -15.61
CA LEU A 112 10.55 1.76 -14.82
C LEU A 112 9.70 0.64 -15.43
N ARG A 113 9.69 0.53 -16.77
CA ARG A 113 9.01 -0.56 -17.48
C ARG A 113 9.62 -1.93 -17.16
N LYS A 114 10.96 -2.01 -17.09
CA LYS A 114 11.67 -3.24 -16.70
C LYS A 114 11.41 -3.62 -15.23
N GLU A 115 11.23 -2.62 -14.37
CA GLU A 115 10.92 -2.83 -12.94
C GLU A 115 9.46 -3.22 -12.68
N ASN A 116 8.58 -3.13 -13.66
CA ASN A 116 7.14 -3.39 -13.57
C ASN A 116 6.50 -2.68 -12.38
N VAL A 117 6.38 -1.36 -12.48
CA VAL A 117 5.96 -0.50 -11.37
C VAL A 117 4.63 0.19 -11.63
N LEU A 118 3.95 0.50 -10.54
CA LEU A 118 2.86 1.46 -10.48
C LEU A 118 3.43 2.84 -10.16
N VAL A 119 2.99 3.87 -10.87
CA VAL A 119 3.30 5.28 -10.61
C VAL A 119 2.04 5.98 -10.17
N GLU A 120 2.08 6.62 -9.02
CA GLU A 120 0.91 7.24 -8.39
C GLU A 120 1.19 8.71 -8.08
N GLN A 121 0.15 9.52 -8.12
CA GLN A 121 0.15 10.87 -7.58
C GLN A 121 0.56 10.85 -6.11
N VAL A 122 1.36 11.82 -5.69
CA VAL A 122 1.66 12.04 -4.26
C VAL A 122 0.38 12.44 -3.54
N ILE A 123 0.07 11.74 -2.46
CA ILE A 123 -1.07 12.10 -1.59
C ILE A 123 -0.70 13.30 -0.74
N GLU A 124 -1.52 14.33 -0.78
CA GLU A 124 -1.44 15.43 0.16
C GLU A 124 -2.15 15.05 1.47
N GLN A 125 -1.38 14.96 2.54
CA GLN A 125 -1.90 14.57 3.85
C GLN A 125 -2.76 15.68 4.44
N HIS A 126 -3.95 15.33 4.91
CA HIS A 126 -4.78 16.30 5.64
C HIS A 126 -4.03 16.84 6.88
N PRO A 127 -4.03 18.15 7.16
CA PRO A 127 -3.23 18.75 8.25
C PRO A 127 -3.40 18.09 9.62
N ARG A 128 -4.60 17.63 9.95
CA ARG A 128 -4.89 16.92 11.22
C ARG A 128 -4.24 15.52 11.32
N MET A 129 -3.69 15.03 10.22
CA MET A 129 -3.01 13.73 10.16
C MET A 129 -1.48 13.88 9.98
N VAL A 130 -0.94 15.09 10.08
CA VAL A 130 0.51 15.37 10.01
C VAL A 130 1.08 15.33 11.42
N PHE A 131 2.02 14.39 11.67
CA PHE A 131 2.62 14.16 12.99
C PHE A 131 4.13 14.43 13.00
N GLY A 132 4.61 15.34 12.13
CA GLY A 132 6.02 15.69 12.06
C GLY A 132 6.90 14.71 11.28
N ASN A 133 6.31 13.77 10.56
CA ASN A 133 6.97 12.83 9.65
C ASN A 133 6.67 13.17 8.19
N THR A 134 7.44 12.61 7.25
CA THR A 134 7.30 12.86 5.81
C THR A 134 6.41 11.84 5.09
N SER A 135 6.17 10.68 5.70
CA SER A 135 5.27 9.67 5.14
C SER A 135 3.81 10.02 5.35
N VAL A 136 2.95 9.48 4.48
CA VAL A 136 1.50 9.57 4.65
C VAL A 136 1.09 8.65 5.80
N ASN A 137 0.52 9.22 6.86
CA ASN A 137 -0.02 8.47 7.97
C ASN A 137 -1.36 7.85 7.57
N THR A 138 -1.60 6.60 7.94
CA THR A 138 -2.75 5.83 7.49
C THR A 138 -3.55 5.24 8.66
N ILE A 139 -4.83 4.97 8.43
CA ILE A 139 -5.65 4.21 9.37
C ILE A 139 -5.89 2.84 8.77
N ARG A 140 -5.36 1.80 9.40
CA ARG A 140 -5.63 0.42 9.04
C ARG A 140 -6.85 -0.09 9.79
N VAL A 141 -7.89 -0.42 9.05
CA VAL A 141 -9.13 -0.97 9.61
C VAL A 141 -9.16 -2.48 9.34
N HIS A 142 -9.34 -3.27 10.39
CA HIS A 142 -9.52 -4.70 10.32
C HIS A 142 -11.01 -5.02 10.39
N THR A 143 -11.51 -5.71 9.40
CA THR A 143 -12.92 -6.10 9.31
C THR A 143 -13.07 -7.60 9.17
N ILE A 144 -14.25 -8.11 9.52
CA ILE A 144 -14.68 -9.48 9.26
C ILE A 144 -16.11 -9.45 8.72
N LEU A 145 -16.42 -10.35 7.81
CA LEU A 145 -17.79 -10.60 7.36
C LEU A 145 -18.42 -11.69 8.22
N ASP A 146 -19.64 -11.48 8.67
CA ASP A 146 -20.43 -12.52 9.32
C ASP A 146 -21.10 -13.47 8.28
N SER A 147 -21.79 -14.48 8.77
CA SER A 147 -22.49 -15.46 7.91
C SER A 147 -23.61 -14.86 7.05
N LYS A 148 -24.02 -13.63 7.34
CA LYS A 148 -25.04 -12.87 6.59
C LYS A 148 -24.42 -11.87 5.61
N GLY A 149 -23.07 -11.84 5.49
CA GLY A 149 -22.34 -10.92 4.64
C GLY A 149 -22.20 -9.49 5.21
N LYS A 150 -22.57 -9.26 6.48
CA LYS A 150 -22.41 -7.95 7.11
C LYS A 150 -20.97 -7.78 7.59
N ALA A 151 -20.37 -6.63 7.25
CA ALA A 151 -19.03 -6.26 7.70
C ALA A 151 -19.07 -5.71 9.15
N HIS A 152 -18.13 -6.20 9.96
CA HIS A 152 -17.90 -5.73 11.32
C HIS A 152 -16.47 -5.23 11.46
N VAL A 153 -16.29 -4.04 12.01
CA VAL A 153 -14.95 -3.51 12.35
C VAL A 153 -14.50 -4.15 13.67
N ILE A 154 -13.37 -4.86 13.60
CA ILE A 154 -12.76 -5.47 14.78
C ILE A 154 -11.80 -4.48 15.45
N LYS A 155 -11.00 -3.77 14.65
CA LYS A 155 -9.95 -2.89 15.12
C LYS A 155 -9.60 -1.84 14.07
N ALA A 156 -9.30 -0.64 14.54
CA ALA A 156 -8.66 0.40 13.74
C ALA A 156 -7.31 0.76 14.39
N ILE A 157 -6.26 0.93 13.58
CA ILE A 157 -4.90 1.23 14.04
C ILE A 157 -4.41 2.42 13.23
N LEU A 158 -4.01 3.48 13.92
CA LEU A 158 -3.25 4.57 13.30
C LEU A 158 -1.81 4.07 13.06
N ARG A 159 -1.35 4.20 11.81
CA ARG A 159 0.02 3.93 11.41
C ARG A 159 0.67 5.28 11.08
N ALA A 160 1.72 5.60 11.78
CA ALA A 160 2.51 6.80 11.57
C ALA A 160 3.93 6.40 11.17
N GLY A 161 4.45 7.05 10.16
CA GLY A 161 5.83 6.84 9.75
C GLY A 161 6.83 7.46 10.73
N VAL A 162 8.08 7.06 10.62
CA VAL A 162 9.16 7.53 11.48
C VAL A 162 10.18 8.31 10.65
N GLY A 163 10.48 9.51 11.09
CA GLY A 163 11.50 10.38 10.46
C GLY A 163 11.18 10.69 9.00
N ASN A 164 12.15 10.47 8.11
CA ASN A 164 12.06 10.78 6.68
C ASN A 164 11.65 9.57 5.81
N SER A 165 11.00 8.57 6.40
CA SER A 165 10.50 7.43 5.63
C SER A 165 9.44 7.88 4.60
N VAL A 166 9.42 7.22 3.43
CA VAL A 166 8.37 7.43 2.41
C VAL A 166 7.11 6.60 2.74
N VAL A 167 7.25 5.58 3.58
CA VAL A 167 6.17 4.67 4.01
C VAL A 167 5.98 4.70 5.52
N ASP A 168 4.76 4.38 5.99
CA ASP A 168 4.37 4.24 7.39
C ASP A 168 4.71 2.87 7.99
#